data_32a215eeeca22d00560b9e1af46566a7
#
_entry.id   32a215eeeca22d00560b9e1af46566a7
#
_cell.length_a   1.000
_cell.length_b   1.000
_cell.length_c   1.000
_cell.angle_alpha   90.00
_cell.angle_beta   90.00
_cell.angle_gamma   90.00
#
_symmetry.space_group_name_H-M   'P 1'
#
loop_
_entity.id
_entity.type
_entity.pdbx_description
1 polymer ?
#
loop_
_entity_poly.entity_id
_entity_poly.type
_entity_poly.pdbx_seq_one_letter_code
_entity_poly.pdbx_strand_id
1 'polypeptide(L)'
;MSVTDLMANRYSERRFSPTPVEDEKLQAILAAGALAPTADNKQPQRILVVRGDEALAKMDKCTRCRFGAPVVLVLAYDMTVAARHPDVTDFGTVDIAIVGDHMSLAAEELGVHSCWVGLIDPPELRRQFGIPQTYKIVAVMPLGYPSERSRPSRLHRMRQGVQKTVFFDSYATGEDSGALDA
;
A
#
# COMPACT_ATOMS: atom_id res chain seq x y z
N MET A 1 10.95 17.87 5.22
CA MET A 1 10.63 16.68 6.05
C MET A 1 11.61 15.58 5.66
N SER A 2 12.22 14.89 6.61
CA SER A 2 13.09 13.74 6.28
C SER A 2 12.24 12.52 5.88
N VAL A 3 12.83 11.53 5.24
CA VAL A 3 12.15 10.25 4.93
C VAL A 3 11.67 9.57 6.22
N THR A 4 12.46 9.64 7.29
CA THR A 4 12.08 9.10 8.60
C THR A 4 10.86 9.82 9.19
N ASP A 5 10.76 11.15 9.01
CA ASP A 5 9.59 11.91 9.45
C ASP A 5 8.33 11.50 8.66
N LEU A 6 8.46 11.28 7.34
CA LEU A 6 7.34 10.79 6.51
C LEU A 6 6.86 9.42 7.00
N MET A 7 7.78 8.50 7.24
CA MET A 7 7.47 7.16 7.78
C MET A 7 6.77 7.22 9.14
N ALA A 8 7.19 8.14 10.01
CA ALA A 8 6.62 8.32 11.34
C ALA A 8 5.23 8.97 11.30
N ASN A 9 5.02 9.92 10.39
CA ASN A 9 3.78 10.68 10.27
C ASN A 9 2.69 9.93 9.51
N ARG A 10 3.07 9.17 8.46
CA ARG A 10 2.13 8.39 7.66
C ARG A 10 1.33 7.43 8.54
N TYR A 11 0.01 7.55 8.49
CA TYR A 11 -0.90 6.63 9.18
C TYR A 11 -1.99 6.11 8.23
N SER A 12 -2.63 5.01 8.60
CA SER A 12 -3.75 4.44 7.84
C SER A 12 -4.99 5.30 8.06
N GLU A 13 -5.32 6.14 7.07
CA GLU A 13 -6.50 6.98 7.07
C GLU A 13 -7.77 6.13 6.84
N ARG A 14 -8.79 6.34 7.67
CA ARG A 14 -10.07 5.60 7.60
C ARG A 14 -11.29 6.51 7.67
N ARG A 15 -11.12 7.82 7.40
CA ARG A 15 -12.20 8.81 7.36
C ARG A 15 -11.83 9.93 6.38
N PHE A 16 -12.00 9.66 5.11
CA PHE A 16 -11.64 10.62 4.08
C PHE A 16 -12.69 11.74 3.93
N SER A 17 -12.22 12.92 3.54
CA SER A 17 -13.01 14.01 3.01
C SER A 17 -13.47 13.68 1.59
N PRO A 18 -14.62 14.19 1.12
CA PRO A 18 -15.03 14.08 -0.28
C PRO A 18 -14.19 14.96 -1.21
N THR A 19 -13.28 15.77 -0.70
CA THR A 19 -12.41 16.65 -1.50
C THR A 19 -11.63 15.84 -2.53
N PRO A 20 -11.74 16.16 -3.83
CA PRO A 20 -10.98 15.47 -4.86
C PRO A 20 -9.46 15.59 -4.65
N VAL A 21 -8.73 14.55 -5.06
CA VAL A 21 -7.27 14.61 -5.17
C VAL A 21 -6.94 15.20 -6.54
N GLU A 22 -6.06 16.21 -6.56
CA GLU A 22 -5.62 16.88 -7.77
C GLU A 22 -4.88 15.92 -8.70
N ASP A 23 -5.07 16.06 -10.00
CA ASP A 23 -4.46 15.17 -11.00
C ASP A 23 -2.94 15.19 -10.92
N GLU A 24 -2.33 16.35 -10.67
CA GLU A 24 -0.88 16.49 -10.53
C GLU A 24 -0.33 15.69 -9.34
N LYS A 25 -1.02 15.73 -8.21
CA LYS A 25 -0.62 14.95 -7.03
C LYS A 25 -0.80 13.45 -7.28
N LEU A 26 -1.92 13.06 -7.90
CA LEU A 26 -2.16 11.67 -8.24
C LEU A 26 -1.09 11.14 -9.19
N GLN A 27 -0.70 11.90 -10.21
CA GLN A 27 0.38 11.53 -11.13
C GLN A 27 1.73 11.42 -10.41
N ALA A 28 2.05 12.33 -9.50
CA ALA A 28 3.28 12.26 -8.70
C ALA A 28 3.33 11.01 -7.81
N ILE A 29 2.20 10.65 -7.18
CA ILE A 29 2.08 9.42 -6.40
C ILE A 29 2.31 8.18 -7.26
N LEU A 30 1.69 8.12 -8.44
CA LEU A 30 1.86 7.00 -9.37
C LEU A 30 3.30 6.91 -9.90
N ALA A 31 3.92 8.05 -10.20
CA ALA A 31 5.32 8.13 -10.61
C ALA A 31 6.28 7.62 -9.53
N ALA A 32 6.02 7.93 -8.25
CA ALA A 32 6.81 7.40 -7.14
C ALA A 32 6.75 5.86 -7.07
N GLY A 33 5.59 5.27 -7.35
CA GLY A 33 5.47 3.82 -7.46
C GLY A 33 6.32 3.22 -8.59
N ALA A 34 6.49 3.94 -9.69
CA ALA A 34 7.32 3.47 -10.82
C ALA A 34 8.83 3.51 -10.51
N LEU A 35 9.26 4.24 -9.49
CA LEU A 35 10.66 4.29 -9.02
C LEU A 35 11.01 3.11 -8.09
N ALA A 36 10.02 2.35 -7.65
CA ALA A 36 10.23 1.23 -6.74
C ALA A 36 11.08 0.13 -7.39
N PRO A 37 12.04 -0.48 -6.67
CA PRO A 37 12.74 -1.64 -7.17
C PRO A 37 11.80 -2.83 -7.30
N THR A 38 12.04 -3.68 -8.30
CA THR A 38 11.36 -4.95 -8.50
C THR A 38 12.35 -6.07 -8.77
N ALA A 39 12.00 -7.30 -8.43
CA ALA A 39 12.86 -8.45 -8.67
C ALA A 39 13.24 -8.55 -10.16
N ASP A 40 14.53 -8.66 -10.45
CA ASP A 40 15.12 -8.66 -11.81
C ASP A 40 14.70 -7.44 -12.65
N ASN A 41 14.25 -6.36 -12.04
CA ASN A 41 13.68 -5.20 -12.73
C ASN A 41 12.52 -5.57 -13.69
N LYS A 42 11.74 -6.58 -13.34
CA LYS A 42 10.63 -7.10 -14.17
C LYS A 42 9.45 -6.15 -14.28
N GLN A 43 9.28 -5.25 -13.33
CA GLN A 43 8.22 -4.22 -13.32
C GLN A 43 6.83 -4.80 -13.59
N PRO A 44 6.40 -5.82 -12.80
CA PRO A 44 5.16 -6.54 -13.05
C PRO A 44 3.92 -5.79 -12.56
N GLN A 45 4.07 -4.66 -11.88
CA GLN A 45 2.99 -3.90 -11.29
C GLN A 45 1.92 -3.50 -12.31
N ARG A 46 0.65 -3.61 -11.91
CA ARG A 46 -0.52 -3.20 -12.67
C ARG A 46 -1.46 -2.48 -11.70
N ILE A 47 -1.46 -1.16 -11.80
CA ILE A 47 -2.21 -0.31 -10.89
C ILE A 47 -3.44 0.21 -11.63
N LEU A 48 -4.64 -0.11 -11.11
CA LEU A 48 -5.88 0.48 -11.61
C LEU A 48 -6.27 1.65 -10.70
N VAL A 49 -6.44 2.81 -11.30
CA VAL A 49 -6.95 4.00 -10.61
C VAL A 49 -8.47 4.04 -10.74
N VAL A 50 -9.16 3.98 -9.61
CA VAL A 50 -10.64 4.05 -9.54
C VAL A 50 -11.02 5.41 -8.96
N ARG A 51 -11.77 6.20 -9.76
CA ARG A 51 -12.29 7.53 -9.37
C ARG A 51 -13.60 7.81 -10.10
N GLY A 52 -14.33 8.81 -9.62
CA GLY A 52 -15.66 9.15 -10.13
C GLY A 52 -16.76 8.24 -9.56
N ASP A 53 -17.95 8.81 -9.43
CA ASP A 53 -19.05 8.23 -8.65
C ASP A 53 -19.44 6.82 -9.12
N GLU A 54 -19.55 6.59 -10.44
CA GLU A 54 -19.92 5.28 -10.98
C GLU A 54 -18.87 4.21 -10.65
N ALA A 55 -17.59 4.52 -10.85
CA ALA A 55 -16.50 3.57 -10.57
C ALA A 55 -16.33 3.33 -9.06
N LEU A 56 -16.51 4.36 -8.24
CA LEU A 56 -16.48 4.24 -6.77
C LEU A 56 -17.66 3.41 -6.26
N ALA A 57 -18.85 3.54 -6.86
CA ALA A 57 -19.99 2.69 -6.53
C ALA A 57 -19.75 1.20 -6.88
N LYS A 58 -18.98 0.91 -7.94
CA LYS A 58 -18.51 -0.45 -8.25
C LYS A 58 -17.50 -0.92 -7.20
N MET A 59 -16.57 -0.05 -6.77
CA MET A 59 -15.59 -0.36 -5.72
C MET A 59 -16.26 -0.68 -4.37
N ASP A 60 -17.33 0.01 -4.01
CA ASP A 60 -18.09 -0.23 -2.78
C ASP A 60 -18.74 -1.62 -2.71
N LYS A 61 -18.89 -2.30 -3.86
CA LYS A 61 -19.32 -3.71 -3.91
C LYS A 61 -18.15 -4.68 -3.64
N CYS A 62 -16.93 -4.23 -3.83
CA CYS A 62 -15.72 -5.05 -3.72
C CYS A 62 -15.06 -4.98 -2.33
N THR A 63 -15.32 -3.90 -1.59
CA THR A 63 -14.82 -3.70 -0.23
C THR A 63 -15.67 -2.69 0.54
N ARG A 64 -15.89 -2.95 1.82
CA ARG A 64 -16.49 -1.98 2.75
C ARG A 64 -15.46 -0.99 3.33
N CYS A 65 -14.20 -1.10 2.93
CA CYS A 65 -13.09 -0.35 3.50
C CYS A 65 -12.56 0.76 2.58
N ARG A 66 -13.44 1.34 1.70
CA ARG A 66 -13.09 2.54 0.96
C ARG A 66 -13.03 3.79 1.86
N PHE A 67 -13.76 3.78 2.99
CA PHE A 67 -13.77 4.86 3.99
C PHE A 67 -14.16 6.25 3.45
N GLY A 68 -14.92 6.30 2.35
CA GLY A 68 -15.30 7.56 1.70
C GLY A 68 -14.23 8.20 0.81
N ALA A 69 -13.11 7.51 0.56
CA ALA A 69 -12.04 8.04 -0.28
C ALA A 69 -12.51 8.37 -1.71
N PRO A 70 -12.09 9.53 -2.28
CA PRO A 70 -12.43 9.93 -3.63
C PRO A 70 -11.63 9.19 -4.71
N VAL A 71 -10.53 8.55 -4.33
CA VAL A 71 -9.68 7.74 -5.22
C VAL A 71 -9.35 6.41 -4.54
N VAL A 72 -9.33 5.33 -5.31
CA VAL A 72 -8.82 4.03 -4.83
C VAL A 72 -7.86 3.47 -5.88
N LEU A 73 -6.67 3.08 -5.47
CA LEU A 73 -5.75 2.31 -6.30
C LEU A 73 -5.99 0.82 -6.05
N VAL A 74 -6.20 0.03 -7.10
CA VAL A 74 -6.15 -1.43 -7.02
C VAL A 74 -4.71 -1.85 -7.30
N LEU A 75 -4.08 -2.47 -6.33
CA LEU A 75 -2.69 -2.91 -6.38
C LEU A 75 -2.64 -4.36 -6.84
N ALA A 76 -2.20 -4.57 -8.07
CA ALA A 76 -2.08 -5.88 -8.68
C ALA A 76 -0.76 -6.02 -9.44
N TYR A 77 -0.38 -7.25 -9.76
CA TYR A 77 0.75 -7.53 -10.62
C TYR A 77 0.41 -8.60 -11.65
N ASP A 78 1.11 -8.57 -12.76
CA ASP A 78 1.01 -9.55 -13.83
C ASP A 78 1.88 -10.77 -13.51
N MET A 79 1.23 -11.89 -13.23
CA MET A 79 1.90 -13.16 -12.90
C MET A 79 2.74 -13.73 -14.07
N THR A 80 2.50 -13.27 -15.29
CA THR A 80 3.27 -13.72 -16.48
C THR A 80 4.58 -12.97 -16.63
N VAL A 81 4.70 -11.79 -16.00
CA VAL A 81 5.87 -10.90 -16.06
C VAL A 81 6.73 -11.00 -14.80
N ALA A 82 6.10 -11.21 -13.63
CA ALA A 82 6.79 -11.28 -12.35
C ALA A 82 7.95 -12.28 -12.36
N ALA A 83 9.04 -11.93 -11.67
CA ALA A 83 10.18 -12.82 -11.51
C ALA A 83 9.75 -14.13 -10.84
N ARG A 84 10.36 -15.24 -11.28
CA ARG A 84 10.09 -16.58 -10.75
C ARG A 84 11.38 -17.26 -10.37
N HIS A 85 11.39 -17.87 -9.21
CA HIS A 85 12.48 -18.70 -8.74
C HIS A 85 11.89 -19.99 -8.14
N PRO A 86 12.44 -21.19 -8.47
CA PRO A 86 11.84 -22.47 -8.09
C PRO A 86 11.56 -22.62 -6.59
N ASP A 87 12.44 -22.08 -5.77
CA ASP A 87 12.44 -22.30 -4.31
C ASP A 87 12.02 -21.05 -3.52
N VAL A 88 11.49 -20.02 -4.16
CA VAL A 88 11.25 -18.74 -3.52
C VAL A 88 9.83 -18.25 -3.75
N THR A 89 9.38 -17.61 -2.74
CA THR A 89 8.21 -16.76 -2.57
C THR A 89 7.81 -15.98 -3.82
N ASP A 90 6.55 -15.73 -3.94
CA ASP A 90 5.88 -14.84 -4.84
C ASP A 90 6.50 -13.42 -4.87
N PHE A 91 7.52 -13.23 -5.69
CA PHE A 91 8.17 -11.93 -5.86
C PHE A 91 7.21 -10.83 -6.30
N GLY A 92 6.19 -11.15 -7.09
CA GLY A 92 5.21 -10.14 -7.51
C GLY A 92 4.44 -9.54 -6.33
N THR A 93 4.16 -10.31 -5.29
CA THR A 93 3.55 -9.76 -4.06
C THR A 93 4.53 -8.87 -3.31
N VAL A 94 5.82 -9.23 -3.25
CA VAL A 94 6.87 -8.39 -2.65
C VAL A 94 7.04 -7.09 -3.45
N ASP A 95 7.15 -7.19 -4.78
CA ASP A 95 7.28 -6.05 -5.68
C ASP A 95 6.13 -5.05 -5.49
N ILE A 96 4.88 -5.55 -5.48
CA ILE A 96 3.72 -4.68 -5.34
C ILE A 96 3.63 -4.04 -3.94
N ALA A 97 4.14 -4.71 -2.91
CA ALA A 97 4.21 -4.13 -1.57
C ALA A 97 5.20 -2.95 -1.54
N ILE A 98 6.36 -3.08 -2.17
CA ILE A 98 7.35 -2.01 -2.27
C ILE A 98 6.79 -0.83 -3.11
N VAL A 99 6.21 -1.13 -4.28
CA VAL A 99 5.54 -0.12 -5.14
C VAL A 99 4.48 0.65 -4.36
N GLY A 100 3.61 -0.05 -3.65
CA GLY A 100 2.55 0.58 -2.85
C GLY A 100 3.08 1.38 -1.68
N ASP A 101 4.19 0.96 -1.05
CA ASP A 101 4.81 1.72 0.03
C ASP A 101 5.41 3.03 -0.48
N HIS A 102 6.14 3.00 -1.62
CA HIS A 102 6.62 4.23 -2.28
C HIS A 102 5.47 5.20 -2.58
N MET A 103 4.35 4.69 -3.14
CA MET A 103 3.17 5.53 -3.37
C MET A 103 2.57 6.08 -2.09
N SER A 104 2.54 5.30 -1.00
CA SER A 104 1.97 5.73 0.27
C SER A 104 2.79 6.83 0.95
N LEU A 105 4.13 6.77 0.83
CA LEU A 105 5.03 7.80 1.34
C LEU A 105 4.98 9.08 0.50
N ALA A 106 4.95 8.95 -0.83
CA ALA A 106 4.78 10.10 -1.72
C ALA A 106 3.42 10.80 -1.51
N ALA A 107 2.36 10.04 -1.25
CA ALA A 107 1.06 10.59 -0.91
C ALA A 107 1.16 11.43 0.38
N GLU A 108 1.77 10.90 1.43
CA GLU A 108 1.97 11.62 2.70
C GLU A 108 2.77 12.92 2.51
N GLU A 109 3.84 12.89 1.70
CA GLU A 109 4.64 14.08 1.37
C GLU A 109 3.80 15.19 0.71
N LEU A 110 2.84 14.80 -0.13
CA LEU A 110 1.93 15.71 -0.83
C LEU A 110 0.70 16.10 0.01
N GLY A 111 0.61 15.65 1.27
CA GLY A 111 -0.53 15.87 2.15
C GLY A 111 -1.77 15.07 1.76
N VAL A 112 -1.61 14.03 0.94
CA VAL A 112 -2.64 13.06 0.60
C VAL A 112 -2.45 11.82 1.45
N HIS A 113 -3.47 11.40 2.19
CA HIS A 113 -3.37 10.23 3.05
C HIS A 113 -3.80 8.95 2.35
N SER A 114 -3.35 7.83 2.88
CA SER A 114 -3.64 6.51 2.32
C SER A 114 -4.00 5.48 3.38
N CYS A 115 -4.56 4.36 2.94
CA CYS A 115 -4.74 3.18 3.77
C CYS A 115 -4.50 1.90 2.96
N TRP A 116 -3.70 0.98 3.47
CA TRP A 116 -3.61 -0.37 2.93
C TRP A 116 -4.82 -1.19 3.35
N VAL A 117 -5.54 -1.77 2.38
CA VAL A 117 -6.75 -2.55 2.60
C VAL A 117 -6.61 -3.91 1.92
N GLY A 118 -6.47 -4.96 2.75
CA GLY A 118 -6.51 -6.36 2.31
C GLY A 118 -7.90 -7.00 2.39
N LEU A 119 -8.88 -6.33 3.02
CA LEU A 119 -10.26 -6.83 3.09
C LEU A 119 -11.00 -6.47 1.81
N ILE A 120 -10.85 -7.31 0.81
CA ILE A 120 -11.37 -7.14 -0.54
C ILE A 120 -12.03 -8.43 -1.02
N ASP A 121 -12.88 -8.32 -2.04
CA ASP A 121 -13.43 -9.44 -2.81
C ASP A 121 -12.76 -9.49 -4.20
N PRO A 122 -11.69 -10.31 -4.40
CA PRO A 122 -10.99 -10.37 -5.68
C PRO A 122 -11.85 -10.85 -6.86
N PRO A 123 -12.72 -11.87 -6.72
CA PRO A 123 -13.70 -12.22 -7.74
C PRO A 123 -14.58 -11.06 -8.17
N GLU A 124 -15.11 -10.31 -7.22
CA GLU A 124 -15.97 -9.16 -7.50
C GLU A 124 -15.19 -8.01 -8.16
N LEU A 125 -13.94 -7.72 -7.70
CA LEU A 125 -13.06 -6.76 -8.36
C LEU A 125 -12.85 -7.11 -9.83
N ARG A 126 -12.59 -8.39 -10.14
CA ARG A 126 -12.43 -8.84 -11.52
C ARG A 126 -13.69 -8.61 -12.34
N ARG A 127 -14.84 -8.94 -11.79
CA ARG A 127 -16.13 -8.78 -12.44
C ARG A 127 -16.47 -7.30 -12.73
N GLN A 128 -16.24 -6.43 -11.74
CA GLN A 128 -16.60 -5.00 -11.84
C GLN A 128 -15.66 -4.21 -12.76
N PHE A 129 -14.37 -4.58 -12.81
CA PHE A 129 -13.34 -3.79 -13.48
C PHE A 129 -12.64 -4.53 -14.63
N GLY A 130 -13.07 -5.73 -15.00
CA GLY A 130 -12.48 -6.48 -16.10
C GLY A 130 -11.01 -6.89 -15.87
N ILE A 131 -10.62 -7.12 -14.63
CA ILE A 131 -9.22 -7.44 -14.30
C ILE A 131 -8.87 -8.84 -14.82
N PRO A 132 -7.83 -9.00 -15.66
CA PRO A 132 -7.43 -10.30 -16.22
C PRO A 132 -7.10 -11.33 -15.13
N GLN A 133 -7.32 -12.61 -15.43
CA GLN A 133 -6.96 -13.71 -14.53
C GLN A 133 -5.45 -13.81 -14.29
N THR A 134 -4.64 -13.35 -15.24
CA THR A 134 -3.19 -13.29 -15.12
C THR A 134 -2.70 -12.22 -14.13
N TYR A 135 -3.57 -11.29 -13.68
CA TYR A 135 -3.20 -10.29 -12.70
C TYR A 135 -3.61 -10.75 -11.30
N LYS A 136 -2.63 -10.89 -10.40
CA LYS A 136 -2.92 -11.16 -8.98
C LYS A 136 -3.19 -9.84 -8.27
N ILE A 137 -4.40 -9.72 -7.72
CA ILE A 137 -4.81 -8.57 -6.90
C ILE A 137 -4.27 -8.80 -5.49
N VAL A 138 -3.53 -7.84 -4.95
CA VAL A 138 -2.89 -7.93 -3.62
C VAL A 138 -3.67 -7.12 -2.58
N ALA A 139 -4.02 -5.88 -2.91
CA ALA A 139 -4.70 -4.97 -2.00
C ALA A 139 -5.41 -3.87 -2.79
N VAL A 140 -6.20 -3.07 -2.09
CA VAL A 140 -6.59 -1.74 -2.57
C VAL A 140 -6.03 -0.68 -1.64
N MET A 141 -5.80 0.51 -2.18
CA MET A 141 -5.28 1.65 -1.44
C MET A 141 -6.19 2.87 -1.66
N PRO A 142 -7.17 3.11 -0.78
CA PRO A 142 -7.89 4.37 -0.74
C PRO A 142 -6.92 5.54 -0.53
N LEU A 143 -7.15 6.63 -1.29
CA LEU A 143 -6.38 7.88 -1.24
C LEU A 143 -7.34 9.07 -1.11
N GLY A 144 -6.91 10.09 -0.39
CA GLY A 144 -7.66 11.33 -0.24
C GLY A 144 -7.18 12.17 0.93
N TYR A 145 -7.87 13.25 1.19
CA TYR A 145 -7.62 14.12 2.32
C TYR A 145 -8.35 13.62 3.57
N PRO A 146 -7.79 13.78 4.78
CA PRO A 146 -8.47 13.40 6.01
C PRO A 146 -9.70 14.31 6.23
N SER A 147 -10.77 13.77 6.77
CA SER A 147 -11.89 14.58 7.24
C SER A 147 -11.52 15.33 8.52
N GLU A 148 -12.25 16.39 8.86
CA GLU A 148 -12.03 17.16 10.10
C GLU A 148 -12.05 16.31 11.38
N ARG A 149 -12.77 15.19 11.33
CA ARG A 149 -12.89 14.24 12.45
C ARG A 149 -11.85 13.12 12.41
N SER A 150 -10.99 13.10 11.39
CA SER A 150 -9.95 12.09 11.29
C SER A 150 -8.89 12.28 12.37
N ARG A 151 -8.42 11.17 12.90
CA ARG A 151 -7.28 11.12 13.84
C ARG A 151 -6.56 9.79 13.63
N PRO A 152 -5.23 9.76 13.78
CA PRO A 152 -4.47 8.51 13.79
C PRO A 152 -5.03 7.55 14.86
N SER A 153 -5.13 6.28 14.53
CA SER A 153 -5.48 5.24 15.50
C SER A 153 -4.46 5.21 16.63
N ARG A 154 -4.91 4.87 17.84
CA ARG A 154 -4.01 4.62 18.98
C ARG A 154 -2.92 3.60 18.62
N LEU A 155 -3.23 2.62 17.80
CA LEU A 155 -2.29 1.59 17.33
C LEU A 155 -1.17 2.17 16.46
N HIS A 156 -1.33 3.35 15.87
CA HIS A 156 -0.31 4.00 15.06
C HIS A 156 1.02 4.21 15.83
N ARG A 157 0.93 4.55 17.11
CA ARG A 157 2.09 4.77 17.98
C ARG A 157 2.58 3.51 18.70
N MET A 158 1.85 2.39 18.55
CA MET A 158 2.25 1.13 19.19
C MET A 158 3.19 0.38 18.25
N ARG A 159 4.46 0.37 18.57
CA ARG A 159 5.49 -0.38 17.85
C ARG A 159 6.23 -1.29 18.81
N GLN A 160 6.59 -2.45 18.35
CA GLN A 160 7.56 -3.27 19.05
C GLN A 160 8.94 -2.63 18.89
N GLY A 161 9.73 -2.64 19.94
CA GLY A 161 11.10 -2.16 19.87
C GLY A 161 11.96 -3.04 18.94
N VAL A 162 13.00 -2.46 18.38
CA VAL A 162 13.93 -3.12 17.46
C VAL A 162 14.46 -4.43 18.06
N GLN A 163 14.73 -4.44 19.36
CA GLN A 163 15.22 -5.59 20.11
C GLN A 163 14.29 -6.81 20.11
N LYS A 164 13.01 -6.64 19.70
CA LYS A 164 12.04 -7.75 19.57
C LYS A 164 11.87 -8.26 18.15
N THR A 165 12.40 -7.53 17.17
CA THR A 165 12.13 -7.80 15.76
C THR A 165 13.40 -7.95 14.93
N VAL A 166 14.57 -7.64 15.51
CA VAL A 166 15.86 -7.77 14.85
C VAL A 166 16.72 -8.76 15.63
N PHE A 167 17.34 -9.66 14.92
CA PHE A 167 18.24 -10.70 15.43
C PHE A 167 19.56 -10.58 14.70
N PHE A 168 20.67 -10.83 15.39
CA PHE A 168 22.01 -10.81 14.81
C PHE A 168 22.50 -12.24 14.63
N ASP A 169 23.02 -12.53 13.45
CA ASP A 169 23.65 -13.79 13.06
C ASP A 169 22.75 -15.04 13.13
N SER A 170 21.81 -15.12 14.07
CA SER A 170 20.88 -16.25 14.19
C SER A 170 19.56 -15.84 14.88
N TYR A 171 18.49 -16.63 14.68
CA TYR A 171 17.23 -16.50 15.42
C TYR A 171 17.24 -17.21 16.77
N ALA A 172 18.39 -17.74 17.22
CA ALA A 172 18.48 -18.41 18.51
C ALA A 172 18.24 -17.37 19.65
N THR A 173 17.18 -17.60 20.42
CA THR A 173 16.87 -16.83 21.62
C THR A 173 17.65 -17.42 22.80
N GLY A 174 18.99 -17.39 22.76
CA GLY A 174 19.84 -17.67 23.90
C GLY A 174 20.16 -16.37 24.66
N GLU A 175 20.57 -16.47 25.91
CA GLU A 175 20.90 -15.36 26.82
C GLU A 175 21.99 -14.38 26.33
N ASP A 176 22.50 -14.58 25.09
CA ASP A 176 23.56 -13.80 24.43
C ASP A 176 23.10 -12.91 23.28
N SER A 177 21.83 -12.52 23.20
CA SER A 177 21.46 -11.46 22.28
C SER A 177 21.96 -10.12 22.83
N GLY A 178 23.14 -9.69 22.34
CA GLY A 178 23.71 -8.40 22.72
C GLY A 178 22.69 -7.30 22.53
N ALA A 179 22.27 -6.69 23.63
CA ALA A 179 21.39 -5.56 23.64
C ALA A 179 22.05 -4.44 22.82
N LEU A 180 21.34 -3.90 21.85
CA LEU A 180 21.65 -2.58 21.32
C LEU A 180 21.35 -1.58 22.45
N ASP A 181 22.36 -1.30 23.25
CA ASP A 181 22.33 -0.15 24.14
C ASP A 181 22.37 1.10 23.26
N ALA A 182 21.26 1.86 23.31
CA ALA A 182 21.11 3.14 22.61
C ALA A 182 21.77 4.27 23.40
#